data_13272dc347141135e8fe2554fc8e491a
#
_entry.id   13272dc347141135e8fe2554fc8e491a
#
_cell.length_a   1.000
_cell.length_b   1.000
_cell.length_c   1.000
_cell.angle_alpha   90.00
_cell.angle_beta   90.00
_cell.angle_gamma   90.00
#
_symmetry.space_group_name_H-M   'P 1'
#
loop_
_entity.id
_entity.type
_entity.pdbx_description
1 polymer ?
#
loop_
_entity_poly.entity_id
_entity_poly.type
_entity_poly.pdbx_seq_one_letter_code
_entity_poly.pdbx_strand_id
1 'polypeptide(L)'
;MLSKLVPVVGNVRESNLGLDEDSADSLAKEVDVIINSAANTTFDERYDTALDMNTSGPMRIMGFAKQCPKLKLFLHVSTAYVNGQRQGRIMEKPFFLGQSIQHENEQQASKSLPKFSIEDEIKLAFESKHALGSDNSVLRKMKKLGIQRANTFGWQDTYVFTKAMGEMMIDSLRGDIPVVVIRPSIIESSYKEPFPGWIEGNRMMDPLIVLYGKGYLPGFLADPNVAIDVVPVDMVVNATLAAIAKHGAVRNPAESNYNIYQVASSVANPLVYRDLFKYFYEHFHSLPIIDSKGIPVHVPPLKFFSSMDDLSIDLWRHAMNRKSGLGGVMTKLDRKLVDQAKYLANIYEPYTFYGGREERQEFGFDVESIDWEDYIKNIHVPGLRRHVVKR
;
A
#
# COMPACT_ATOMS: atom_id res chain seq x y z
N MET A 1 18.84 18.47 -11.74
CA MET A 1 18.18 17.15 -11.73
C MET A 1 17.01 17.09 -12.69
N LEU A 2 16.05 18.02 -12.66
CA LEU A 2 14.89 18.04 -13.57
C LEU A 2 15.24 18.05 -15.06
N SER A 3 16.37 18.62 -15.46
CA SER A 3 16.84 18.63 -16.86
C SER A 3 17.18 17.23 -17.42
N LYS A 4 17.25 16.21 -16.56
CA LYS A 4 17.49 14.82 -16.96
C LYS A 4 16.20 14.01 -17.09
N LEU A 5 15.04 14.59 -16.74
CA LEU A 5 13.74 13.94 -16.85
C LEU A 5 13.13 14.27 -18.21
N VAL A 6 12.81 13.24 -18.97
CA VAL A 6 12.12 13.33 -20.26
C VAL A 6 10.75 12.66 -20.09
N PRO A 7 9.65 13.43 -20.02
CA PRO A 7 8.31 12.85 -19.94
C PRO A 7 7.93 12.20 -21.26
N VAL A 8 7.41 10.98 -21.21
CA VAL A 8 6.88 10.25 -22.36
C VAL A 8 5.42 9.91 -22.08
N VAL A 9 4.52 10.22 -23.00
CA VAL A 9 3.10 9.90 -22.87
C VAL A 9 2.91 8.41 -23.12
N GLY A 10 2.28 7.72 -22.16
CA GLY A 10 2.02 6.29 -22.27
C GLY A 10 0.98 5.83 -21.25
N ASN A 11 0.55 4.57 -21.39
CA ASN A 11 -0.43 3.95 -20.52
C ASN A 11 -0.13 2.46 -20.36
N VAL A 12 0.25 2.03 -19.16
CA VAL A 12 0.58 0.61 -18.88
C VAL A 12 -0.61 -0.34 -19.05
N ARG A 13 -1.83 0.19 -19.20
CA ARG A 13 -3.04 -0.59 -19.47
C ARG A 13 -3.27 -0.87 -20.96
N GLU A 14 -2.50 -0.27 -21.82
CA GLU A 14 -2.62 -0.41 -23.28
C GLU A 14 -1.51 -1.29 -23.85
N SER A 15 -1.78 -1.85 -25.04
CA SER A 15 -0.76 -2.55 -25.80
C SER A 15 0.40 -1.58 -26.10
N ASN A 16 1.61 -2.12 -26.16
CA ASN A 16 2.82 -1.33 -26.38
C ASN A 16 2.98 -0.15 -25.38
N LEU A 17 2.39 -0.27 -24.19
CA LEU A 17 2.36 0.75 -23.13
C LEU A 17 1.70 2.08 -23.58
N GLY A 18 0.82 2.05 -24.58
CA GLY A 18 0.21 3.24 -25.17
C GLY A 18 1.18 4.14 -25.94
N LEU A 19 2.36 3.62 -26.27
CA LEU A 19 3.38 4.32 -27.07
C LEU A 19 3.11 4.09 -28.57
N ASP A 20 3.42 5.08 -29.39
CA ASP A 20 3.54 4.86 -30.81
C ASP A 20 4.79 3.99 -31.12
N GLU A 21 4.81 3.36 -32.31
CA GLU A 21 5.86 2.40 -32.67
C GLU A 21 7.25 3.04 -32.68
N ASP A 22 7.40 4.24 -33.22
CA ASP A 22 8.69 4.93 -33.32
C ASP A 22 9.25 5.30 -31.94
N SER A 23 8.38 5.79 -31.03
CA SER A 23 8.74 6.09 -29.66
C SER A 23 9.11 4.82 -28.89
N ALA A 24 8.35 3.75 -29.05
CA ALA A 24 8.62 2.47 -28.38
C ALA A 24 9.96 1.87 -28.84
N ASP A 25 10.22 1.87 -30.14
CA ASP A 25 11.47 1.38 -30.75
C ASP A 25 12.69 2.21 -30.33
N SER A 26 12.54 3.53 -30.28
CA SER A 26 13.60 4.42 -29.81
C SER A 26 13.96 4.16 -28.35
N LEU A 27 12.96 4.11 -27.48
CA LEU A 27 13.15 3.82 -26.06
C LEU A 27 13.76 2.44 -25.84
N ALA A 28 13.27 1.40 -26.52
CA ALA A 28 13.76 0.04 -26.37
C ALA A 28 15.26 -0.08 -26.68
N LYS A 29 15.78 0.70 -27.64
CA LYS A 29 17.21 0.70 -28.03
C LYS A 29 18.12 1.38 -27.00
N GLU A 30 17.58 2.22 -26.11
CA GLU A 30 18.37 3.06 -25.21
C GLU A 30 18.28 2.66 -23.74
N VAL A 31 17.20 1.97 -23.33
CA VAL A 31 16.92 1.68 -21.92
C VAL A 31 17.90 0.65 -21.33
N ASP A 32 18.58 1.04 -20.26
CA ASP A 32 19.44 0.16 -19.43
C ASP A 32 18.72 -0.42 -18.22
N VAL A 33 17.77 0.31 -17.63
CA VAL A 33 17.03 -0.09 -16.42
C VAL A 33 15.57 0.29 -16.59
N ILE A 34 14.68 -0.62 -16.26
CA ILE A 34 13.23 -0.36 -16.14
C ILE A 34 12.85 -0.39 -14.66
N ILE A 35 12.19 0.69 -14.20
CA ILE A 35 11.60 0.76 -12.85
C ILE A 35 10.08 0.80 -13.01
N ASN A 36 9.42 -0.29 -12.69
CA ASN A 36 7.96 -0.37 -12.67
C ASN A 36 7.43 -0.02 -11.27
N SER A 37 7.00 1.22 -11.09
CA SER A 37 6.30 1.68 -9.87
C SER A 37 4.83 2.02 -10.11
N ALA A 38 4.32 1.78 -11.33
CA ALA A 38 2.92 2.02 -11.66
C ALA A 38 2.01 0.99 -10.98
N ALA A 39 1.00 1.47 -10.25
CA ALA A 39 0.02 0.60 -9.60
C ALA A 39 -1.29 1.35 -9.29
N ASN A 40 -2.39 0.61 -9.17
CA ASN A 40 -3.57 1.05 -8.45
C ASN A 40 -3.46 0.58 -7.00
N THR A 41 -3.43 1.51 -6.05
CA THR A 41 -3.22 1.24 -4.62
C THR A 41 -4.52 1.25 -3.81
N THR A 42 -5.68 1.25 -4.45
CA THR A 42 -6.99 1.19 -3.78
C THR A 42 -7.27 -0.25 -3.32
N PHE A 43 -7.44 -0.46 -2.02
CA PHE A 43 -7.59 -1.79 -1.42
C PHE A 43 -8.82 -2.55 -1.94
N ASP A 44 -9.94 -1.84 -2.09
CA ASP A 44 -11.21 -2.37 -2.58
C ASP A 44 -11.54 -1.89 -4.01
N GLU A 45 -10.55 -1.78 -4.89
CA GLU A 45 -10.79 -1.39 -6.29
C GLU A 45 -11.64 -2.45 -7.00
N ARG A 46 -12.28 -2.05 -8.09
CA ARG A 46 -12.93 -2.99 -9.02
C ARG A 46 -11.92 -4.05 -9.46
N TYR A 47 -12.34 -5.31 -9.40
CA TYR A 47 -11.45 -6.44 -9.68
C TYR A 47 -10.83 -6.38 -11.08
N ASP A 48 -11.64 -6.09 -12.10
CA ASP A 48 -11.17 -5.92 -13.48
C ASP A 48 -10.12 -4.79 -13.63
N THR A 49 -10.33 -3.68 -12.93
CA THR A 49 -9.42 -2.53 -12.96
C THR A 49 -8.12 -2.82 -12.22
N ALA A 50 -8.19 -3.46 -11.06
CA ALA A 50 -7.02 -3.83 -10.28
C ALA A 50 -6.16 -4.88 -11.00
N LEU A 51 -6.77 -5.91 -11.60
CA LEU A 51 -6.07 -6.92 -12.42
C LEU A 51 -5.38 -6.28 -13.63
N ASP A 52 -6.08 -5.40 -14.35
CA ASP A 52 -5.53 -4.77 -15.54
C ASP A 52 -4.30 -3.90 -15.23
N MET A 53 -4.33 -3.17 -14.09
CA MET A 53 -3.21 -2.32 -13.67
C MET A 53 -2.09 -3.11 -12.97
N ASN A 54 -2.42 -3.93 -11.96
CA ASN A 54 -1.44 -4.50 -11.04
C ASN A 54 -0.92 -5.87 -11.50
N THR A 55 -1.64 -6.57 -12.38
CA THR A 55 -1.26 -7.89 -12.90
C THR A 55 -0.88 -7.81 -14.36
N SER A 56 -1.79 -7.35 -15.24
CA SER A 56 -1.55 -7.27 -16.67
C SER A 56 -0.61 -6.13 -17.06
N GLY A 57 -0.60 -5.02 -16.29
CA GLY A 57 0.35 -3.92 -16.49
C GLY A 57 1.82 -4.39 -16.41
N PRO A 58 2.25 -5.02 -15.31
CA PRO A 58 3.58 -5.64 -15.22
C PRO A 58 3.90 -6.63 -16.34
N MET A 59 2.91 -7.43 -16.80
CA MET A 59 3.10 -8.31 -17.96
C MET A 59 3.44 -7.54 -19.23
N ARG A 60 2.72 -6.45 -19.52
CA ARG A 60 2.96 -5.60 -20.69
C ARG A 60 4.32 -4.92 -20.61
N ILE A 61 4.71 -4.41 -19.43
CA ILE A 61 6.03 -3.79 -19.23
C ILE A 61 7.13 -4.85 -19.37
N MET A 62 6.94 -6.08 -18.90
CA MET A 62 7.89 -7.17 -19.10
C MET A 62 7.98 -7.57 -20.58
N GLY A 63 6.86 -7.52 -21.32
CA GLY A 63 6.84 -7.69 -22.77
C GLY A 63 7.69 -6.64 -23.49
N PHE A 64 7.59 -5.37 -23.09
CA PHE A 64 8.45 -4.30 -23.59
C PHE A 64 9.93 -4.50 -23.16
N ALA A 65 10.18 -4.92 -21.93
CA ALA A 65 11.52 -5.20 -21.43
C ALA A 65 12.28 -6.21 -22.29
N LYS A 66 11.59 -7.22 -22.83
CA LYS A 66 12.18 -8.21 -23.76
C LYS A 66 12.63 -7.63 -25.09
N GLN A 67 12.15 -6.44 -25.46
CA GLN A 67 12.53 -5.74 -26.67
C GLN A 67 13.75 -4.83 -26.44
N CYS A 68 14.22 -4.66 -25.20
CA CYS A 68 15.29 -3.77 -24.82
C CYS A 68 16.64 -4.51 -24.79
N PRO A 69 17.48 -4.43 -25.88
CA PRO A 69 18.73 -5.22 -25.98
C PRO A 69 19.81 -4.80 -24.98
N LYS A 70 19.73 -3.58 -24.44
CA LYS A 70 20.68 -3.04 -23.46
C LYS A 70 20.23 -3.22 -22.01
N LEU A 71 19.04 -3.77 -21.79
CA LEU A 71 18.44 -3.88 -20.45
C LEU A 71 19.33 -4.71 -19.52
N LYS A 72 19.74 -4.10 -18.44
CA LYS A 72 20.56 -4.72 -17.37
C LYS A 72 19.71 -5.20 -16.20
N LEU A 73 18.61 -4.49 -15.90
CA LEU A 73 17.80 -4.75 -14.73
C LEU A 73 16.34 -4.31 -14.96
N PHE A 74 15.42 -5.16 -14.54
CA PHE A 74 14.01 -4.83 -14.35
C PHE A 74 13.73 -4.75 -12.84
N LEU A 75 13.33 -3.58 -12.35
CA LEU A 75 12.96 -3.40 -10.94
C LEU A 75 11.46 -3.18 -10.82
N HIS A 76 10.81 -3.94 -9.94
CA HIS A 76 9.38 -3.84 -9.66
C HIS A 76 9.13 -3.39 -8.22
N VAL A 77 8.39 -2.30 -8.05
CA VAL A 77 7.90 -1.86 -6.74
C VAL A 77 6.59 -2.58 -6.45
N SER A 78 6.65 -3.50 -5.50
CA SER A 78 5.50 -4.27 -4.99
C SER A 78 5.02 -3.72 -3.64
N THR A 79 4.68 -4.59 -2.71
CA THR A 79 4.36 -4.26 -1.31
C THR A 79 4.73 -5.42 -0.39
N ALA A 80 5.13 -5.15 0.84
CA ALA A 80 5.36 -6.17 1.85
C ALA A 80 4.08 -6.99 2.12
N TYR A 81 2.93 -6.37 1.97
CA TYR A 81 1.63 -6.99 2.23
C TYR A 81 1.16 -8.02 1.20
N VAL A 82 1.91 -8.28 0.11
CA VAL A 82 1.69 -9.47 -0.75
C VAL A 82 1.80 -10.77 0.02
N ASN A 83 2.45 -10.74 1.18
CA ASN A 83 2.57 -11.87 2.09
C ASN A 83 1.25 -12.23 2.82
N GLY A 84 0.17 -11.46 2.62
CA GLY A 84 -1.13 -11.70 3.21
C GLY A 84 -1.12 -11.64 4.74
N GLN A 85 -1.96 -12.41 5.38
CA GLN A 85 -2.08 -12.46 6.85
C GLN A 85 -1.12 -13.47 7.50
N ARG A 86 0.05 -13.72 6.90
CA ARG A 86 1.08 -14.55 7.53
C ARG A 86 1.51 -13.94 8.86
N GLN A 87 1.77 -14.80 9.85
CA GLN A 87 2.17 -14.40 11.20
C GLN A 87 3.64 -14.71 11.46
N GLY A 88 4.24 -14.02 12.41
CA GLY A 88 5.64 -14.23 12.78
C GLY A 88 6.62 -13.64 11.76
N ARG A 89 7.75 -14.31 11.55
CA ARG A 89 8.82 -13.83 10.69
C ARG A 89 8.52 -14.12 9.23
N ILE A 90 8.43 -13.08 8.42
CA ILE A 90 8.09 -13.12 6.99
C ILE A 90 9.35 -13.00 6.15
N MET A 91 9.65 -14.05 5.37
CA MET A 91 10.88 -14.17 4.57
C MET A 91 10.75 -13.51 3.20
N GLU A 92 11.88 -13.04 2.64
CA GLU A 92 11.99 -12.51 1.27
C GLU A 92 11.96 -13.64 0.23
N LYS A 93 10.80 -14.28 0.07
CA LYS A 93 10.61 -15.39 -0.87
C LYS A 93 9.70 -15.01 -2.03
N PRO A 94 9.98 -15.48 -3.25
CA PRO A 94 9.11 -15.30 -4.39
C PRO A 94 7.79 -16.08 -4.24
N PHE A 95 6.77 -15.63 -4.94
CA PHE A 95 5.58 -16.41 -5.26
C PHE A 95 5.72 -16.98 -6.68
N PHE A 96 5.39 -18.24 -6.84
CA PHE A 96 5.38 -18.91 -8.15
C PHE A 96 3.97 -19.11 -8.67
N LEU A 97 3.82 -19.24 -9.99
CA LEU A 97 2.51 -19.50 -10.61
C LEU A 97 1.80 -20.68 -9.96
N GLY A 98 0.52 -20.50 -9.69
CA GLY A 98 -0.33 -21.50 -9.05
C GLY A 98 -0.22 -21.59 -7.53
N GLN A 99 0.70 -20.86 -6.90
CA GLN A 99 0.80 -20.78 -5.43
C GLN A 99 -0.21 -19.79 -4.87
N SER A 100 -0.79 -20.11 -3.72
CA SER A 100 -1.57 -19.19 -2.91
C SER A 100 -1.27 -19.38 -1.44
N ILE A 101 -1.49 -18.33 -0.64
CA ILE A 101 -1.28 -18.37 0.81
C ILE A 101 -2.17 -19.42 1.46
N GLN A 102 -3.40 -19.56 0.96
CA GLN A 102 -4.33 -20.57 1.48
C GLN A 102 -3.83 -22.00 1.26
N HIS A 103 -3.23 -22.32 0.12
CA HIS A 103 -2.64 -23.64 -0.13
C HIS A 103 -1.45 -23.95 0.80
N GLU A 104 -0.68 -22.94 1.21
CA GLU A 104 0.43 -23.13 2.16
C GLU A 104 -0.08 -23.52 3.56
N ASN A 105 -1.25 -22.96 3.95
CA ASN A 105 -1.85 -23.21 5.26
C ASN A 105 -2.60 -24.54 5.33
N GLU A 106 -2.96 -25.15 4.18
CA GLU A 106 -3.83 -26.35 4.10
C GLU A 106 -3.08 -27.68 4.18
N GLN A 107 -1.80 -27.74 4.49
CA GLN A 107 -1.18 -29.02 4.84
C GLN A 107 -1.92 -29.76 6.01
N GLN A 108 -2.95 -29.15 6.57
CA GLN A 108 -3.75 -29.65 7.68
C GLN A 108 -5.27 -29.79 7.43
N ALA A 109 -5.85 -29.42 6.29
CA ALA A 109 -7.31 -29.45 6.11
C ALA A 109 -7.77 -29.93 4.73
N SER A 110 -8.58 -30.98 4.72
CA SER A 110 -9.13 -31.74 3.59
C SER A 110 -10.29 -31.05 2.84
N LYS A 111 -10.18 -29.79 2.45
CA LYS A 111 -11.10 -29.15 1.50
C LYS A 111 -10.35 -28.88 0.20
N SER A 112 -10.84 -29.43 -0.93
CA SER A 112 -10.29 -29.13 -2.23
C SER A 112 -10.52 -27.67 -2.57
N LEU A 113 -9.49 -26.84 -2.38
CA LEU A 113 -9.49 -25.48 -2.88
C LEU A 113 -9.55 -25.48 -4.42
N PRO A 114 -10.18 -24.47 -5.04
CA PRO A 114 -10.07 -24.30 -6.47
C PRO A 114 -8.61 -24.10 -6.87
N LYS A 115 -8.20 -24.70 -7.97
CA LYS A 115 -6.86 -24.47 -8.54
C LYS A 115 -6.72 -22.96 -8.82
N PHE A 116 -5.63 -22.38 -8.36
CA PHE A 116 -5.32 -20.98 -8.61
C PHE A 116 -4.66 -20.83 -10.00
N SER A 117 -5.25 -20.00 -10.85
CA SER A 117 -4.73 -19.65 -12.18
C SER A 117 -5.00 -18.17 -12.43
N ILE A 118 -3.97 -17.42 -12.77
CA ILE A 118 -4.08 -15.97 -13.04
C ILE A 118 -4.91 -15.74 -14.30
N GLU A 119 -4.77 -16.58 -15.31
CA GLU A 119 -5.54 -16.52 -16.55
C GLU A 119 -7.03 -16.68 -16.27
N ASP A 120 -7.41 -17.63 -15.40
CA ASP A 120 -8.80 -17.86 -15.02
C ASP A 120 -9.36 -16.67 -14.21
N GLU A 121 -8.55 -16.03 -13.37
CA GLU A 121 -8.96 -14.83 -12.63
C GLU A 121 -9.21 -13.63 -13.56
N ILE A 122 -8.34 -13.42 -14.55
CA ILE A 122 -8.50 -12.36 -15.56
C ILE A 122 -9.77 -12.62 -16.38
N LYS A 123 -9.98 -13.87 -16.83
CA LYS A 123 -11.16 -14.29 -17.58
C LYS A 123 -12.44 -14.09 -16.77
N LEU A 124 -12.45 -14.54 -15.50
CA LEU A 124 -13.59 -14.39 -14.58
C LEU A 124 -13.97 -12.92 -14.40
N ALA A 125 -12.99 -12.04 -14.20
CA ALA A 125 -13.24 -10.61 -14.03
C ALA A 125 -13.83 -9.99 -15.30
N PHE A 126 -13.31 -10.35 -16.46
CA PHE A 126 -13.79 -9.90 -17.76
C PHE A 126 -15.23 -10.36 -18.04
N GLU A 127 -15.51 -11.65 -17.89
CA GLU A 127 -16.85 -12.23 -18.09
C GLU A 127 -17.87 -11.65 -17.10
N SER A 128 -17.49 -11.52 -15.82
CA SER A 128 -18.35 -10.91 -14.80
C SER A 128 -18.71 -9.47 -15.13
N LYS A 129 -17.75 -8.67 -15.58
CA LYS A 129 -17.99 -7.29 -16.02
C LYS A 129 -18.95 -7.24 -17.20
N HIS A 130 -18.74 -8.08 -18.21
CA HIS A 130 -19.61 -8.14 -19.40
C HIS A 130 -21.04 -8.58 -19.05
N ALA A 131 -21.21 -9.57 -18.18
CA ALA A 131 -22.51 -10.05 -17.73
C ALA A 131 -23.31 -8.97 -16.95
N LEU A 132 -22.62 -8.03 -16.30
CA LEU A 132 -23.26 -6.94 -15.56
C LEU A 132 -23.67 -5.77 -16.46
N GLY A 133 -23.11 -5.65 -17.67
CA GLY A 133 -23.42 -4.58 -18.63
C GLY A 133 -23.22 -3.17 -18.07
N SER A 134 -24.18 -2.27 -18.27
CA SER A 134 -24.19 -0.87 -17.79
C SER A 134 -24.92 -0.69 -16.46
N ASP A 135 -25.18 -1.74 -15.70
CA ASP A 135 -25.89 -1.68 -14.41
C ASP A 135 -25.14 -0.74 -13.42
N ASN A 136 -25.86 0.16 -12.77
CA ASN A 136 -25.33 1.05 -11.74
C ASN A 136 -24.70 0.29 -10.55
N SER A 137 -24.98 -1.01 -10.40
CA SER A 137 -24.39 -1.88 -9.37
C SER A 137 -23.04 -2.48 -9.77
N VAL A 138 -22.56 -2.31 -11.01
CA VAL A 138 -21.29 -2.88 -11.51
C VAL A 138 -20.14 -2.57 -10.59
N LEU A 139 -19.98 -1.31 -10.21
CA LEU A 139 -18.91 -0.88 -9.29
C LEU A 139 -18.90 -1.73 -8.01
N ARG A 140 -20.05 -1.80 -7.32
CA ARG A 140 -20.16 -2.52 -6.05
C ARG A 140 -19.96 -4.04 -6.22
N LYS A 141 -20.52 -4.64 -7.29
CA LYS A 141 -20.41 -6.07 -7.54
C LYS A 141 -18.97 -6.48 -7.88
N MET A 142 -18.28 -5.68 -8.71
CA MET A 142 -16.88 -5.93 -9.06
C MET A 142 -15.93 -5.72 -7.87
N LYS A 143 -16.15 -4.72 -7.00
CA LYS A 143 -15.42 -4.58 -5.73
C LYS A 143 -15.60 -5.81 -4.84
N LYS A 144 -16.86 -6.25 -4.65
CA LYS A 144 -17.17 -7.43 -3.84
C LYS A 144 -16.51 -8.69 -4.41
N LEU A 145 -16.52 -8.86 -5.73
CA LEU A 145 -15.89 -10.00 -6.40
C LEU A 145 -14.39 -10.04 -6.10
N GLY A 146 -13.67 -8.91 -6.23
CA GLY A 146 -12.23 -8.83 -5.97
C GLY A 146 -11.88 -9.25 -4.54
N ILE A 147 -12.60 -8.71 -3.54
CA ILE A 147 -12.42 -9.10 -2.13
C ILE A 147 -12.71 -10.58 -1.91
N GLN A 148 -13.78 -11.12 -2.49
CA GLN A 148 -14.11 -12.53 -2.37
C GLN A 148 -13.03 -13.44 -2.96
N ARG A 149 -12.51 -13.09 -4.15
CA ARG A 149 -11.43 -13.87 -4.78
C ARG A 149 -10.13 -13.79 -3.97
N ALA A 150 -9.74 -12.59 -3.51
CA ALA A 150 -8.59 -12.41 -2.64
C ALA A 150 -8.67 -13.32 -1.40
N ASN A 151 -9.80 -13.26 -0.67
CA ASN A 151 -10.01 -14.06 0.54
C ASN A 151 -10.01 -15.56 0.26
N THR A 152 -10.54 -16.00 -0.89
CA THR A 152 -10.52 -17.42 -1.29
C THR A 152 -9.10 -17.97 -1.37
N PHE A 153 -8.14 -17.17 -1.80
CA PHE A 153 -6.75 -17.58 -1.97
C PHE A 153 -5.81 -17.14 -0.83
N GLY A 154 -6.35 -16.52 0.23
CA GLY A 154 -5.61 -16.19 1.46
C GLY A 154 -5.04 -14.77 1.50
N TRP A 155 -5.43 -13.88 0.58
CA TRP A 155 -5.13 -12.46 0.62
C TRP A 155 -6.29 -11.65 1.20
N GLN A 156 -5.99 -10.57 1.92
CA GLN A 156 -6.99 -9.79 2.66
C GLN A 156 -7.80 -8.84 1.79
N ASP A 157 -7.27 -8.39 0.66
CA ASP A 157 -7.94 -7.44 -0.22
C ASP A 157 -7.51 -7.57 -1.70
N THR A 158 -8.23 -6.87 -2.57
CA THR A 158 -8.01 -6.88 -4.02
C THR A 158 -6.64 -6.33 -4.41
N TYR A 159 -6.14 -5.30 -3.69
CA TYR A 159 -4.86 -4.67 -3.99
C TYR A 159 -3.69 -5.66 -3.82
N VAL A 160 -3.54 -6.22 -2.62
CA VAL A 160 -2.42 -7.13 -2.35
C VAL A 160 -2.50 -8.42 -3.16
N PHE A 161 -3.71 -8.92 -3.43
CA PHE A 161 -3.91 -10.08 -4.28
C PHE A 161 -3.44 -9.83 -5.71
N THR A 162 -3.85 -8.71 -6.33
CA THR A 162 -3.45 -8.38 -7.70
C THR A 162 -1.97 -8.01 -7.82
N LYS A 163 -1.38 -7.43 -6.77
CA LYS A 163 0.07 -7.19 -6.69
C LYS A 163 0.86 -8.51 -6.62
N ALA A 164 0.41 -9.48 -5.82
CA ALA A 164 1.05 -10.80 -5.75
C ALA A 164 1.00 -11.51 -7.12
N MET A 165 -0.15 -11.47 -7.81
CA MET A 165 -0.25 -11.99 -9.18
C MET A 165 0.70 -11.28 -10.15
N GLY A 166 0.90 -9.97 -10.00
CA GLY A 166 1.86 -9.21 -10.80
C GLY A 166 3.30 -9.72 -10.63
N GLU A 167 3.73 -10.00 -9.39
CA GLU A 167 5.05 -10.60 -9.13
C GLU A 167 5.20 -11.99 -9.78
N MET A 168 4.19 -12.85 -9.65
CA MET A 168 4.19 -14.19 -10.27
C MET A 168 4.33 -14.11 -11.78
N MET A 169 3.63 -13.16 -12.42
CA MET A 169 3.70 -12.96 -13.86
C MET A 169 5.07 -12.43 -14.31
N ILE A 170 5.66 -11.52 -13.54
CA ILE A 170 7.03 -11.03 -13.82
C ILE A 170 8.01 -12.21 -13.78
N ASP A 171 8.00 -13.02 -12.73
CA ASP A 171 8.91 -14.16 -12.60
C ASP A 171 8.73 -15.17 -13.75
N SER A 172 7.49 -15.52 -14.08
CA SER A 172 7.20 -16.49 -15.15
C SER A 172 7.58 -15.99 -16.55
N LEU A 173 7.53 -14.68 -16.78
CA LEU A 173 7.75 -14.08 -18.10
C LEU A 173 9.17 -13.56 -18.32
N ARG A 174 9.95 -13.29 -17.28
CA ARG A 174 11.24 -12.58 -17.37
C ARG A 174 12.30 -13.28 -18.24
N GLY A 175 12.27 -14.61 -18.34
CA GLY A 175 13.35 -15.37 -18.98
C GLY A 175 14.69 -15.12 -18.25
N ASP A 176 15.70 -14.64 -18.99
CA ASP A 176 17.04 -14.33 -18.45
C ASP A 176 17.19 -12.91 -17.94
N ILE A 177 16.13 -12.06 -18.00
CA ILE A 177 16.18 -10.69 -17.52
C ILE A 177 16.35 -10.71 -15.99
N PRO A 178 17.39 -10.03 -15.45
CA PRO A 178 17.53 -9.86 -14.02
C PRO A 178 16.40 -9.01 -13.45
N VAL A 179 15.78 -9.49 -12.36
CA VAL A 179 14.67 -8.82 -11.71
C VAL A 179 14.98 -8.56 -10.25
N VAL A 180 14.66 -7.36 -9.80
CA VAL A 180 14.58 -7.01 -8.38
C VAL A 180 13.16 -6.59 -8.05
N VAL A 181 12.60 -7.15 -6.99
CA VAL A 181 11.33 -6.74 -6.40
C VAL A 181 11.59 -6.02 -5.09
N ILE A 182 11.13 -4.78 -4.99
CA ILE A 182 11.12 -4.02 -3.74
C ILE A 182 9.72 -4.12 -3.14
N ARG A 183 9.62 -4.58 -1.90
CA ARG A 183 8.37 -4.73 -1.14
C ARG A 183 8.35 -3.74 0.04
N PRO A 184 7.93 -2.48 -0.17
CA PRO A 184 7.78 -1.54 0.92
C PRO A 184 6.60 -1.92 1.82
N SER A 185 6.72 -1.62 3.10
CA SER A 185 5.59 -1.56 4.02
C SER A 185 4.78 -0.27 3.83
N ILE A 186 4.13 0.27 4.86
CA ILE A 186 3.37 1.53 4.77
C ILE A 186 4.35 2.69 4.53
N ILE A 187 4.23 3.32 3.36
CA ILE A 187 5.09 4.45 2.98
C ILE A 187 4.44 5.74 3.49
N GLU A 188 5.19 6.50 4.28
CA GLU A 188 4.79 7.80 4.82
C GLU A 188 5.74 8.92 4.35
N SER A 189 5.61 10.13 4.91
CA SER A 189 6.40 11.29 4.48
C SER A 189 7.91 11.07 4.54
N SER A 190 8.68 11.89 3.84
CA SER A 190 10.14 11.80 3.87
C SER A 190 10.72 12.10 5.26
N TYR A 191 11.78 11.36 5.61
CA TYR A 191 12.55 11.60 6.83
C TYR A 191 13.53 12.76 6.65
N LYS A 192 14.24 12.78 5.53
CA LYS A 192 15.29 13.79 5.22
C LYS A 192 15.12 14.40 3.84
N GLU A 193 14.89 13.61 2.78
CA GLU A 193 14.96 14.04 1.38
C GLU A 193 13.59 14.05 0.68
N PRO A 194 13.24 15.09 -0.11
CA PRO A 194 14.04 16.28 -0.45
C PRO A 194 14.11 17.29 0.70
N PHE A 195 13.23 17.20 1.69
CA PHE A 195 13.21 17.90 2.96
C PHE A 195 12.29 17.16 3.94
N PRO A 196 12.53 17.22 5.26
CA PRO A 196 11.74 16.51 6.24
C PRO A 196 10.25 16.81 6.16
N GLY A 197 9.42 15.75 6.18
CA GLY A 197 7.97 15.86 6.13
C GLY A 197 7.37 16.15 4.74
N TRP A 198 8.17 16.04 3.64
CA TRP A 198 7.59 16.11 2.31
C TRP A 198 6.63 14.94 2.09
N ILE A 199 5.44 15.25 1.61
CA ILE A 199 4.40 14.28 1.30
C ILE A 199 3.53 14.80 0.16
N GLU A 200 3.11 13.89 -0.71
CA GLU A 200 2.22 14.18 -1.82
C GLU A 200 0.92 13.37 -1.68
N GLY A 201 -0.14 14.07 -1.32
CA GLY A 201 -1.47 13.48 -1.15
C GLY A 201 -1.79 13.09 0.29
N ASN A 202 -2.99 12.56 0.48
CA ASN A 202 -3.57 12.11 1.74
C ASN A 202 -3.83 10.60 1.62
N ARG A 203 -2.90 9.80 2.06
CA ARG A 203 -2.89 8.35 1.82
C ARG A 203 -2.55 7.58 3.09
N MET A 204 -2.74 6.28 3.05
CA MET A 204 -2.39 5.35 4.13
C MET A 204 -2.93 5.81 5.49
N MET A 205 -2.10 6.10 6.48
CA MET A 205 -2.53 6.53 7.82
C MET A 205 -2.96 8.01 7.89
N ASP A 206 -2.62 8.82 6.89
CA ASP A 206 -2.92 10.26 6.88
C ASP A 206 -4.39 10.62 7.08
N PRO A 207 -5.37 9.95 6.42
CA PRO A 207 -6.79 10.21 6.66
C PRO A 207 -7.20 10.03 8.12
N LEU A 208 -6.63 9.04 8.82
CA LEU A 208 -6.91 8.80 10.23
C LEU A 208 -6.32 9.91 11.10
N ILE A 209 -5.08 10.32 10.82
CA ILE A 209 -4.39 11.41 11.52
C ILE A 209 -5.19 12.71 11.38
N VAL A 210 -5.64 13.01 10.15
CA VAL A 210 -6.44 14.21 9.88
C VAL A 210 -7.79 14.17 10.59
N LEU A 211 -8.50 13.03 10.56
CA LEU A 211 -9.77 12.87 11.26
C LEU A 211 -9.61 12.99 12.77
N TYR A 212 -8.54 12.41 13.33
CA TYR A 212 -8.21 12.51 14.74
C TYR A 212 -7.91 13.96 15.14
N GLY A 213 -7.00 14.63 14.44
CA GLY A 213 -6.63 16.01 14.74
C GLY A 213 -7.80 17.00 14.61
N LYS A 214 -8.77 16.71 13.73
CA LYS A 214 -10.04 17.45 13.61
C LYS A 214 -11.07 17.05 14.68
N GLY A 215 -10.74 16.11 15.58
CA GLY A 215 -11.60 15.65 16.64
C GLY A 215 -12.80 14.82 16.18
N TYR A 216 -12.72 14.14 15.04
CA TYR A 216 -13.78 13.26 14.52
C TYR A 216 -13.54 11.78 14.83
N LEU A 217 -12.33 11.40 15.22
CA LEU A 217 -11.93 10.03 15.48
C LEU A 217 -11.55 9.86 16.97
N PRO A 218 -12.47 9.46 17.85
CA PRO A 218 -12.20 9.28 19.29
C PRO A 218 -11.49 7.96 19.60
N GLY A 219 -11.49 7.02 18.66
CA GLY A 219 -10.93 5.69 18.85
C GLY A 219 -10.71 4.98 17.52
N PHE A 220 -9.98 3.86 17.56
CA PHE A 220 -9.65 3.09 16.39
C PHE A 220 -9.70 1.56 16.67
N LEU A 221 -9.95 0.78 15.62
CA LEU A 221 -10.00 -0.67 15.66
C LEU A 221 -8.58 -1.21 15.49
N ALA A 222 -7.91 -1.57 16.58
CA ALA A 222 -6.56 -2.15 16.55
C ALA A 222 -6.19 -2.80 17.90
N ASP A 223 -5.27 -3.77 17.85
CA ASP A 223 -4.52 -4.19 19.03
C ASP A 223 -3.39 -3.19 19.30
N PRO A 224 -3.38 -2.52 20.48
CA PRO A 224 -2.37 -1.50 20.80
C PRO A 224 -0.93 -2.03 20.84
N ASN A 225 -0.73 -3.34 20.97
CA ASN A 225 0.59 -3.97 21.08
C ASN A 225 1.14 -4.52 19.77
N VAL A 226 0.32 -4.55 18.72
CA VAL A 226 0.75 -4.99 17.40
C VAL A 226 1.65 -3.91 16.78
N ALA A 227 2.74 -4.35 16.15
CA ALA A 227 3.62 -3.45 15.41
C ALA A 227 2.94 -3.01 14.11
N ILE A 228 2.95 -1.70 13.88
CA ILE A 228 2.65 -1.14 12.57
C ILE A 228 3.96 -0.95 11.81
N ASP A 229 3.97 -1.43 10.58
CA ASP A 229 5.17 -1.37 9.75
C ASP A 229 5.14 -0.14 8.85
N VAL A 230 5.94 0.86 9.19
CA VAL A 230 5.99 2.16 8.52
C VAL A 230 7.41 2.45 8.06
N VAL A 231 7.55 3.04 6.87
CA VAL A 231 8.84 3.49 6.34
C VAL A 231 8.71 4.87 5.69
N PRO A 232 9.68 5.77 5.89
CA PRO A 232 9.75 7.02 5.16
C PRO A 232 10.00 6.79 3.66
N VAL A 233 9.37 7.61 2.80
CA VAL A 233 9.45 7.45 1.34
C VAL A 233 10.87 7.56 0.79
N ASP A 234 11.70 8.44 1.35
CA ASP A 234 13.10 8.62 0.94
C ASP A 234 13.95 7.38 1.24
N MET A 235 13.66 6.62 2.30
CA MET A 235 14.31 5.33 2.55
C MET A 235 13.91 4.28 1.51
N VAL A 236 12.66 4.27 1.05
CA VAL A 236 12.23 3.38 -0.05
C VAL A 236 12.92 3.74 -1.36
N VAL A 237 13.08 5.03 -1.65
CA VAL A 237 13.81 5.50 -2.83
C VAL A 237 15.29 5.10 -2.72
N ASN A 238 15.94 5.30 -1.58
CA ASN A 238 17.32 4.92 -1.35
C ASN A 238 17.53 3.39 -1.50
N ALA A 239 16.56 2.59 -1.00
CA ALA A 239 16.52 1.16 -1.21
C ALA A 239 16.50 0.78 -2.69
N THR A 240 15.63 1.45 -3.44
CA THR A 240 15.51 1.24 -4.88
C THR A 240 16.80 1.57 -5.61
N LEU A 241 17.42 2.71 -5.29
CA LEU A 241 18.70 3.13 -5.91
C LEU A 241 19.85 2.19 -5.54
N ALA A 242 19.95 1.73 -4.29
CA ALA A 242 20.95 0.78 -3.85
C ALA A 242 20.79 -0.59 -4.55
N ALA A 243 19.55 -1.06 -4.71
CA ALA A 243 19.26 -2.28 -5.45
C ALA A 243 19.67 -2.18 -6.94
N ILE A 244 19.40 -1.02 -7.58
CA ILE A 244 19.86 -0.76 -8.94
C ILE A 244 21.39 -0.77 -9.02
N ALA A 245 22.07 -0.11 -8.09
CA ALA A 245 23.55 -0.08 -8.05
C ALA A 245 24.14 -1.48 -7.88
N LYS A 246 23.54 -2.30 -6.99
CA LYS A 246 24.01 -3.67 -6.74
C LYS A 246 23.79 -4.61 -7.92
N HIS A 247 22.61 -4.60 -8.51
CA HIS A 247 22.20 -5.60 -9.50
C HIS A 247 22.29 -5.12 -10.95
N GLY A 248 22.43 -3.82 -11.19
CA GLY A 248 22.51 -3.24 -12.55
C GLY A 248 23.94 -3.14 -13.11
N ALA A 249 24.99 -3.35 -12.29
CA ALA A 249 26.36 -3.04 -12.72
C ALA A 249 27.05 -4.18 -13.49
N VAL A 250 27.13 -5.37 -12.96
CA VAL A 250 27.80 -6.54 -13.58
C VAL A 250 27.08 -7.83 -13.19
N ARG A 251 26.79 -8.67 -14.17
CA ARG A 251 26.23 -10.00 -13.90
C ARG A 251 27.31 -10.89 -13.26
N ASN A 252 27.10 -11.31 -12.04
CA ASN A 252 27.80 -12.45 -11.48
C ASN A 252 26.97 -13.71 -11.81
N PRO A 253 27.47 -14.65 -12.65
CA PRO A 253 26.69 -15.83 -13.03
C PRO A 253 26.29 -16.73 -11.86
N ALA A 254 26.91 -16.55 -10.69
CA ALA A 254 26.61 -17.30 -9.47
C ALA A 254 25.47 -16.69 -8.63
N GLU A 255 25.04 -15.47 -8.94
CA GLU A 255 23.98 -14.79 -8.19
C GLU A 255 22.59 -15.05 -8.81
N SER A 256 21.57 -15.08 -7.95
CA SER A 256 20.18 -15.19 -8.40
C SER A 256 19.81 -14.02 -9.33
N ASN A 257 19.18 -14.34 -10.45
CA ASN A 257 18.62 -13.34 -11.36
C ASN A 257 17.24 -12.80 -10.89
N TYR A 258 16.74 -13.23 -9.74
CA TYR A 258 15.49 -12.78 -9.13
C TYR A 258 15.72 -12.53 -7.64
N ASN A 259 15.68 -11.27 -7.24
CA ASN A 259 15.95 -10.88 -5.87
C ASN A 259 14.76 -10.09 -5.31
N ILE A 260 14.45 -10.28 -4.03
CA ILE A 260 13.39 -9.61 -3.32
C ILE A 260 13.98 -8.90 -2.11
N TYR A 261 13.55 -7.66 -1.89
CA TYR A 261 13.93 -6.87 -0.73
C TYR A 261 12.69 -6.27 -0.06
N GLN A 262 12.50 -6.60 1.20
CA GLN A 262 11.46 -6.01 2.04
C GLN A 262 12.00 -4.74 2.68
N VAL A 263 11.34 -3.60 2.44
CA VAL A 263 11.70 -2.31 3.03
C VAL A 263 10.68 -2.02 4.12
N ALA A 264 11.03 -2.43 5.34
CA ALA A 264 10.13 -2.55 6.47
C ALA A 264 10.84 -2.21 7.77
N SER A 265 10.12 -1.81 8.81
CA SER A 265 10.68 -1.41 10.11
C SER A 265 10.39 -2.42 11.23
N SER A 266 9.39 -3.26 11.07
CA SER A 266 8.79 -4.06 12.15
C SER A 266 9.75 -5.03 12.85
N VAL A 267 10.83 -5.46 12.19
CA VAL A 267 11.85 -6.32 12.82
C VAL A 267 12.96 -5.50 13.45
N ALA A 268 13.45 -4.47 12.76
CA ALA A 268 14.65 -3.74 13.16
C ALA A 268 14.35 -2.61 14.16
N ASN A 269 13.21 -1.94 13.99
CA ASN A 269 12.79 -0.79 14.82
C ASN A 269 11.24 -0.77 14.90
N PRO A 270 10.63 -1.65 15.68
CA PRO A 270 9.18 -1.80 15.73
C PRO A 270 8.51 -0.57 16.34
N LEU A 271 7.52 -0.02 15.64
CA LEU A 271 6.55 0.96 16.15
C LEU A 271 5.25 0.24 16.45
N VAL A 272 4.70 0.35 17.67
CA VAL A 272 3.40 -0.24 18.00
C VAL A 272 2.28 0.81 17.93
N TYR A 273 1.04 0.36 17.69
CA TYR A 273 -0.11 1.27 17.57
C TYR A 273 -0.29 2.17 18.79
N ARG A 274 -0.03 1.67 20.00
CA ARG A 274 -0.10 2.47 21.24
C ARG A 274 0.81 3.69 21.17
N ASP A 275 2.07 3.51 20.76
CA ASP A 275 3.05 4.58 20.74
C ASP A 275 2.77 5.54 19.58
N LEU A 276 2.40 5.03 18.40
CA LEU A 276 1.99 5.85 17.28
C LEU A 276 0.84 6.82 17.65
N PHE A 277 -0.22 6.31 18.28
CA PHE A 277 -1.36 7.14 18.67
C PHE A 277 -1.07 8.05 19.86
N LYS A 278 -0.17 7.64 20.76
CA LYS A 278 0.37 8.52 21.79
C LYS A 278 1.06 9.74 21.17
N TYR A 279 1.91 9.53 20.16
CA TYR A 279 2.60 10.61 19.46
C TYR A 279 1.64 11.55 18.72
N PHE A 280 0.59 11.03 18.11
CA PHE A 280 -0.48 11.88 17.54
C PHE A 280 -1.16 12.72 18.61
N TYR A 281 -1.53 12.10 19.73
CA TYR A 281 -2.16 12.82 20.83
C TYR A 281 -1.27 13.95 21.35
N GLU A 282 -0.01 13.68 21.65
CA GLU A 282 0.95 14.66 22.15
C GLU A 282 1.14 15.83 21.18
N HIS A 283 1.24 15.54 19.87
CA HIS A 283 1.35 16.58 18.85
C HIS A 283 0.11 17.47 18.83
N PHE A 284 -1.09 16.92 18.72
CA PHE A 284 -2.33 17.72 18.62
C PHE A 284 -2.76 18.34 19.95
N HIS A 285 -2.31 17.78 21.07
CA HIS A 285 -2.51 18.42 22.38
C HIS A 285 -1.67 19.70 22.51
N SER A 286 -0.43 19.66 22.04
CA SER A 286 0.50 20.81 22.06
C SER A 286 0.19 21.83 20.96
N LEU A 287 -0.21 21.36 19.78
CA LEU A 287 -0.47 22.15 18.58
C LEU A 287 -1.82 21.79 17.96
N PRO A 288 -2.94 22.18 18.57
CA PRO A 288 -4.27 21.82 18.09
C PRO A 288 -4.55 22.37 16.68
N ILE A 289 -5.44 21.69 15.93
CA ILE A 289 -6.02 22.25 14.71
C ILE A 289 -7.01 23.34 15.10
N ILE A 290 -7.02 24.43 14.36
CA ILE A 290 -7.99 25.51 14.54
C ILE A 290 -9.19 25.23 13.63
N ASP A 291 -10.40 25.26 14.19
CA ASP A 291 -11.61 25.04 13.41
C ASP A 291 -11.98 26.28 12.56
N SER A 292 -13.05 26.17 11.76
CA SER A 292 -13.53 27.27 10.90
C SER A 292 -14.02 28.51 11.66
N LYS A 293 -14.17 28.42 12.99
CA LYS A 293 -14.55 29.54 13.87
C LYS A 293 -13.38 30.14 14.60
N GLY A 294 -12.15 29.65 14.34
CA GLY A 294 -10.94 30.10 15.03
C GLY A 294 -10.75 29.45 16.40
N ILE A 295 -11.46 28.36 16.73
CA ILE A 295 -11.41 27.71 18.03
C ILE A 295 -10.45 26.50 17.95
N PRO A 296 -9.52 26.33 18.92
CA PRO A 296 -8.68 25.15 19.00
C PRO A 296 -9.49 23.85 19.23
N VAL A 297 -9.23 22.84 18.43
CA VAL A 297 -9.83 21.53 18.58
C VAL A 297 -9.01 20.69 19.57
N HIS A 298 -9.57 20.47 20.76
CA HIS A 298 -8.93 19.60 21.75
C HIS A 298 -9.34 18.14 21.52
N VAL A 299 -8.35 17.27 21.32
CA VAL A 299 -8.54 15.84 21.11
C VAL A 299 -8.24 15.08 22.40
N PRO A 300 -9.06 14.07 22.78
CA PRO A 300 -8.72 13.16 23.88
C PRO A 300 -7.68 12.11 23.43
N PRO A 301 -7.00 11.41 24.36
CA PRO A 301 -6.27 10.21 24.00
C PRO A 301 -7.15 9.24 23.23
N LEU A 302 -6.60 8.64 22.17
CA LEU A 302 -7.35 7.75 21.31
C LEU A 302 -7.62 6.41 22.00
N LYS A 303 -8.85 5.91 21.90
CA LYS A 303 -9.27 4.62 22.45
C LYS A 303 -9.00 3.50 21.45
N PHE A 304 -8.69 2.29 21.95
CA PHE A 304 -8.57 1.08 21.14
C PHE A 304 -9.81 0.22 21.27
N PHE A 305 -10.28 -0.34 20.17
CA PHE A 305 -11.41 -1.25 20.09
C PHE A 305 -10.98 -2.56 19.42
N SER A 306 -11.56 -3.67 19.86
CA SER A 306 -11.37 -4.99 19.27
C SER A 306 -12.56 -5.42 18.38
N SER A 307 -13.64 -4.64 18.36
CA SER A 307 -14.81 -4.92 17.54
C SER A 307 -15.32 -3.67 16.79
N MET A 308 -15.80 -3.87 15.56
CA MET A 308 -16.42 -2.83 14.75
C MET A 308 -17.71 -2.29 15.36
N ASP A 309 -18.45 -3.12 16.10
CA ASP A 309 -19.70 -2.71 16.75
C ASP A 309 -19.43 -1.70 17.87
N ASP A 310 -18.47 -1.98 18.74
CA ASP A 310 -18.08 -1.08 19.83
C ASP A 310 -17.51 0.24 19.30
N LEU A 311 -16.62 0.18 18.31
CA LEU A 311 -16.11 1.36 17.63
C LEU A 311 -17.25 2.17 17.00
N SER A 312 -18.20 1.51 16.34
CA SER A 312 -19.34 2.17 15.71
C SER A 312 -20.20 2.90 16.73
N ILE A 313 -20.49 2.29 17.86
CA ILE A 313 -21.26 2.90 18.96
C ILE A 313 -20.52 4.12 19.51
N ASP A 314 -19.21 4.01 19.74
CA ASP A 314 -18.41 5.13 20.28
C ASP A 314 -18.31 6.29 19.29
N LEU A 315 -18.14 6.04 17.99
CA LEU A 315 -18.15 7.04 16.94
C LEU A 315 -19.47 7.82 16.90
N TRP A 316 -20.62 7.12 16.93
CA TRP A 316 -21.94 7.74 16.98
C TRP A 316 -22.15 8.56 18.26
N ARG A 317 -21.80 8.03 19.42
CA ARG A 317 -21.88 8.73 20.71
C ARG A 317 -21.02 9.97 20.72
N HIS A 318 -19.79 9.90 20.22
CA HIS A 318 -18.88 11.02 20.13
C HIS A 318 -19.42 12.12 19.22
N ALA A 319 -19.91 11.77 18.02
CA ALA A 319 -20.51 12.71 17.09
C ALA A 319 -21.75 13.44 17.68
N MET A 320 -22.56 12.74 18.47
CA MET A 320 -23.70 13.34 19.17
C MET A 320 -23.26 14.28 20.30
N ASN A 321 -22.29 13.89 21.12
CA ASN A 321 -21.81 14.66 22.27
C ASN A 321 -21.14 15.98 21.84
N ARG A 322 -20.43 16.02 20.73
CA ARG A 322 -19.85 17.25 20.18
C ARG A 322 -20.90 18.34 19.91
N LYS A 323 -22.17 17.99 19.85
CA LYS A 323 -23.29 18.91 19.55
C LYS A 323 -24.27 19.12 20.68
N SER A 324 -24.20 18.32 21.76
CA SER A 324 -25.13 18.47 22.90
C SER A 324 -25.01 19.85 23.57
N GLY A 325 -23.87 20.54 23.43
CA GLY A 325 -23.73 21.95 23.86
C GLY A 325 -24.48 22.98 23.00
N LEU A 326 -25.06 22.60 21.85
CA LEU A 326 -25.73 23.48 20.90
C LEU A 326 -27.18 23.04 20.56
N GLY A 327 -27.73 22.05 21.25
CA GLY A 327 -29.11 21.55 21.03
C GLY A 327 -29.33 20.95 19.63
N GLY A 328 -28.31 20.41 19.01
CA GLY A 328 -28.30 20.15 17.57
C GLY A 328 -28.46 18.69 17.16
N VAL A 329 -29.32 18.48 16.17
CA VAL A 329 -29.44 17.25 15.38
C VAL A 329 -28.14 17.03 14.58
N MET A 330 -27.69 15.78 14.44
CA MET A 330 -26.55 15.40 13.58
C MET A 330 -26.74 15.93 12.16
N THR A 331 -25.74 16.66 11.65
CA THR A 331 -25.75 17.14 10.27
C THR A 331 -25.40 16.03 9.28
N LYS A 332 -25.69 16.27 8.00
CA LYS A 332 -25.25 15.38 6.92
C LYS A 332 -23.71 15.21 6.89
N LEU A 333 -22.98 16.27 7.26
CA LEU A 333 -21.51 16.23 7.34
C LEU A 333 -21.04 15.30 8.46
N ASP A 334 -21.64 15.35 9.66
CA ASP A 334 -21.24 14.48 10.77
C ASP A 334 -21.45 13.01 10.44
N ARG A 335 -22.58 12.67 9.80
CA ARG A 335 -22.86 11.31 9.31
C ARG A 335 -21.79 10.85 8.32
N LYS A 336 -21.46 11.70 7.35
CA LYS A 336 -20.42 11.40 6.36
C LYS A 336 -19.05 11.12 7.01
N LEU A 337 -18.69 11.88 8.05
CA LEU A 337 -17.42 11.69 8.76
C LEU A 337 -17.40 10.41 9.59
N VAL A 338 -18.52 10.06 10.24
CA VAL A 338 -18.68 8.77 10.93
C VAL A 338 -18.58 7.62 9.93
N ASP A 339 -19.27 7.72 8.78
CA ASP A 339 -19.20 6.69 7.74
C ASP A 339 -17.79 6.55 7.16
N GLN A 340 -17.08 7.67 7.00
CA GLN A 340 -15.66 7.65 6.57
C GLN A 340 -14.76 6.98 7.61
N ALA A 341 -14.92 7.28 8.89
CA ALA A 341 -14.15 6.65 9.97
C ALA A 341 -14.39 5.13 10.03
N LYS A 342 -15.66 4.71 9.90
CA LYS A 342 -16.02 3.29 9.82
C LYS A 342 -15.44 2.61 8.59
N TYR A 343 -15.51 3.24 7.44
CA TYR A 343 -14.93 2.73 6.20
C TYR A 343 -13.42 2.51 6.35
N LEU A 344 -12.69 3.50 6.90
CA LEU A 344 -11.26 3.39 7.13
C LEU A 344 -10.93 2.28 8.14
N ALA A 345 -11.67 2.18 9.24
CA ALA A 345 -11.49 1.10 10.21
C ALA A 345 -11.68 -0.28 9.56
N ASN A 346 -12.72 -0.43 8.73
CA ASN A 346 -13.02 -1.70 8.06
C ASN A 346 -11.94 -2.11 7.06
N ILE A 347 -11.40 -1.18 6.25
CA ILE A 347 -10.35 -1.52 5.28
C ILE A 347 -8.99 -1.76 5.93
N TYR A 348 -8.74 -1.17 7.13
CA TYR A 348 -7.48 -1.36 7.85
C TYR A 348 -7.52 -2.49 8.88
N GLU A 349 -8.69 -3.02 9.24
CA GLU A 349 -8.84 -4.12 10.21
C GLU A 349 -7.87 -5.29 9.95
N PRO A 350 -7.70 -5.80 8.72
CA PRO A 350 -6.78 -6.90 8.45
C PRO A 350 -5.31 -6.59 8.78
N TYR A 351 -4.96 -5.31 8.85
CA TYR A 351 -3.61 -4.83 9.12
C TYR A 351 -3.39 -4.43 10.58
N THR A 352 -4.44 -4.02 11.29
CA THR A 352 -4.36 -3.52 12.67
C THR A 352 -4.27 -4.64 13.73
N PHE A 353 -4.51 -5.88 13.32
CA PHE A 353 -4.32 -7.09 14.13
C PHE A 353 -3.25 -8.02 13.52
N TYR A 354 -2.50 -7.55 12.53
CA TYR A 354 -1.49 -8.33 11.82
C TYR A 354 -0.23 -8.49 12.67
N GLY A 355 0.13 -9.73 12.99
CA GLY A 355 1.31 -10.07 13.80
C GLY A 355 2.53 -10.50 12.98
N GLY A 356 2.50 -10.36 11.66
CA GLY A 356 3.64 -10.64 10.79
C GLY A 356 4.71 -9.55 10.91
N ARG A 357 5.98 -9.94 10.75
CA ARG A 357 7.13 -9.04 10.76
C ARG A 357 8.02 -9.34 9.57
N GLU A 358 8.27 -8.33 8.75
CA GLU A 358 9.04 -8.46 7.52
C GLU A 358 10.53 -8.59 7.80
N GLU A 359 11.14 -9.71 7.41
CA GLU A 359 12.58 -9.92 7.48
C GLU A 359 13.28 -9.15 6.35
N ARG A 360 14.47 -8.62 6.63
CA ARG A 360 15.34 -7.96 5.64
C ARG A 360 16.63 -8.75 5.47
N GLN A 361 17.07 -8.88 4.23
CA GLN A 361 18.45 -9.28 3.92
C GLN A 361 19.31 -8.02 3.78
N GLU A 362 20.58 -8.11 4.02
CA GLU A 362 21.75 -7.21 3.89
C GLU A 362 21.59 -5.71 3.56
N PHE A 363 20.48 -5.22 3.00
CA PHE A 363 20.30 -3.79 2.79
C PHE A 363 19.80 -3.12 4.08
N GLY A 364 20.73 -2.72 4.92
CA GLY A 364 20.47 -1.81 6.00
C GLY A 364 20.10 -0.41 5.47
N PHE A 365 18.83 -0.22 5.05
CA PHE A 365 18.28 1.13 5.12
C PHE A 365 18.16 1.40 6.59
N ASP A 366 18.75 2.48 7.02
CA ASP A 366 18.97 2.81 8.42
C ASP A 366 17.65 3.16 9.15
N VAL A 367 16.64 2.27 9.00
CA VAL A 367 15.37 2.38 9.72
C VAL A 367 15.58 2.26 11.23
N GLU A 368 16.69 1.67 11.67
CA GLU A 368 17.09 1.61 13.07
C GLU A 368 17.43 2.99 13.62
N SER A 369 17.88 3.91 12.77
CA SER A 369 18.17 5.29 13.14
C SER A 369 16.96 6.19 13.32
N ILE A 370 15.75 5.71 12.99
CA ILE A 370 14.53 6.51 13.12
C ILE A 370 14.14 6.59 14.60
N ASP A 371 14.16 7.78 15.14
CA ASP A 371 13.43 8.11 16.36
C ASP A 371 11.96 8.30 16.00
N TRP A 372 11.11 7.33 16.35
CA TRP A 372 9.68 7.35 15.98
C TRP A 372 8.94 8.52 16.63
N GLU A 373 9.31 8.92 17.86
CA GLU A 373 8.68 10.05 18.50
C GLU A 373 9.00 11.34 17.74
N ASP A 374 10.26 11.58 17.42
CA ASP A 374 10.69 12.75 16.65
C ASP A 374 10.10 12.74 15.23
N TYR A 375 10.18 11.58 14.54
CA TYR A 375 9.64 11.45 13.18
C TYR A 375 8.15 11.74 13.12
N ILE A 376 7.35 11.17 14.00
CA ILE A 376 5.89 11.35 13.98
C ILE A 376 5.50 12.76 14.43
N LYS A 377 6.05 13.23 15.56
CA LYS A 377 5.62 14.51 16.16
C LYS A 377 6.17 15.74 15.44
N ASN A 378 7.40 15.67 14.97
CA ASN A 378 8.14 16.86 14.49
C ASN A 378 8.34 16.87 12.97
N ILE A 379 8.20 15.72 12.29
CA ILE A 379 8.42 15.59 10.83
C ILE A 379 7.12 15.24 10.10
N HIS A 380 6.55 14.08 10.36
CA HIS A 380 5.41 13.55 9.58
C HIS A 380 4.12 14.35 9.78
N VAL A 381 3.63 14.50 11.02
CA VAL A 381 2.39 15.24 11.28
C VAL A 381 2.50 16.71 10.88
N PRO A 382 3.60 17.45 11.17
CA PRO A 382 3.81 18.79 10.63
C PRO A 382 3.84 18.84 9.10
N GLY A 383 4.46 17.86 8.44
CA GLY A 383 4.45 17.72 6.98
C GLY A 383 3.04 17.56 6.44
N LEU A 384 2.27 16.65 7.01
CA LEU A 384 0.86 16.42 6.67
C LEU A 384 0.01 17.69 6.84
N ARG A 385 0.20 18.42 7.94
CA ARG A 385 -0.49 19.72 8.16
C ARG A 385 -0.14 20.75 7.11
N ARG A 386 1.13 20.82 6.69
CA ARG A 386 1.62 21.79 5.69
C ARG A 386 1.12 21.48 4.29
N HIS A 387 1.15 20.21 3.90
CA HIS A 387 0.94 19.81 2.51
C HIS A 387 -0.48 19.31 2.21
N VAL A 388 -1.16 18.73 3.19
CA VAL A 388 -2.47 18.07 3.01
C VAL A 388 -3.61 18.80 3.71
N VAL A 389 -3.43 19.17 4.99
CA VAL A 389 -4.45 19.91 5.74
C VAL A 389 -4.38 21.38 5.32
N LYS A 390 -4.99 21.73 4.19
CA LYS A 390 -5.15 23.14 3.82
C LYS A 390 -5.96 23.85 4.92
N ARG A 391 -5.46 25.03 5.35
CA ARG A 391 -6.09 25.93 6.34
C ARG A 391 -7.50 26.32 5.95
#